data_38cfc276ba6c60be58a2ac32bd153402
#
_entry.id   38cfc276ba6c60be58a2ac32bd153402
#
_cell.length_a   1.000
_cell.length_b   1.000
_cell.length_c   1.000
_cell.angle_alpha   90.00
_cell.angle_beta   90.00
_cell.angle_gamma   90.00
#
_symmetry.space_group_name_H-M   'P 1'
#
loop_
_entity.id
_entity.type
_entity.pdbx_description
1 polymer ?
#
loop_
_entity_poly.entity_id
_entity_poly.type
_entity_poly.pdbx_seq_one_letter_code
_entity_poly.pdbx_strand_id
1 'polypeptide(L)'
;MFDEKRIILLTQPLATKEEVIRYLTHMENDCVQDADLYEQAVSDREASFATYTIDGVAIPHARSNAVETPFVSFARLKAPVPWGTEPGEDARMVFLIGVPEAAGGTDTNLHLKILAALSKKLVHASFRQRLEEAVSTKELYQILQEIEEELK
;
A
#
# COMPACT_ATOMS: atom_id res chain seq x y z
N MET A 1 -4.64 5.49 10.47
CA MET A 1 -3.91 4.62 9.55
C MET A 1 -4.17 4.99 8.09
N PHE A 2 -5.39 4.87 7.63
CA PHE A 2 -5.80 5.43 6.33
C PHE A 2 -6.22 6.88 6.47
N ASP A 3 -5.97 7.66 5.43
CA ASP A 3 -6.39 9.06 5.35
C ASP A 3 -6.79 9.31 3.90
N GLU A 4 -7.89 10.02 3.68
CA GLU A 4 -8.39 10.27 2.32
C GLU A 4 -7.33 10.93 1.44
N LYS A 5 -6.46 11.75 2.02
CA LYS A 5 -5.37 12.41 1.30
C LYS A 5 -4.36 11.42 0.72
N ARG A 6 -4.29 10.21 1.27
CA ARG A 6 -3.38 9.15 0.80
C ARG A 6 -4.09 8.08 0.00
N ILE A 7 -5.29 8.37 -0.47
CA ILE A 7 -6.07 7.47 -1.32
C ILE A 7 -6.17 8.10 -2.70
N ILE A 8 -5.75 7.34 -3.72
CA ILE A 8 -5.60 7.89 -5.07
C ILE A 8 -6.33 7.04 -6.09
N LEU A 9 -7.01 7.73 -6.98
CA LEU A 9 -7.52 7.15 -8.23
C LEU A 9 -6.61 7.68 -9.33
N LEU A 10 -5.66 6.85 -9.78
CA LEU A 10 -4.74 7.26 -10.84
C LEU A 10 -5.49 7.38 -12.16
N THR A 11 -5.30 8.50 -12.83
CA THR A 11 -5.94 8.78 -14.12
C THR A 11 -4.99 8.61 -15.28
N GLN A 12 -3.70 8.41 -15.00
CA GLN A 12 -2.68 8.17 -16.03
C GLN A 12 -2.05 6.79 -15.80
N PRO A 13 -1.74 6.05 -16.87
CA PRO A 13 -1.11 4.75 -16.70
C PRO A 13 0.35 4.88 -16.29
N LEU A 14 0.79 3.98 -15.43
CA LEU A 14 2.20 3.79 -15.10
C LEU A 14 2.61 2.44 -15.65
N ALA A 15 3.84 2.32 -16.15
CA ALA A 15 4.26 1.14 -16.86
C ALA A 15 4.89 0.06 -15.99
N THR A 16 5.57 0.44 -14.91
CA THR A 16 6.35 -0.49 -14.10
C THR A 16 6.04 -0.32 -12.62
N LYS A 17 6.33 -1.38 -11.85
CA LYS A 17 6.15 -1.28 -10.39
C LYS A 17 7.11 -0.27 -9.78
N GLU A 18 8.30 -0.09 -10.35
CA GLU A 18 9.25 0.92 -9.90
C GLU A 18 8.65 2.32 -10.03
N GLU A 19 7.96 2.59 -11.13
CA GLU A 19 7.27 3.88 -11.31
C GLU A 19 6.14 4.05 -10.30
N VAL A 20 5.39 3.00 -10.01
CA VAL A 20 4.30 3.05 -9.03
C VAL A 20 4.86 3.33 -7.64
N ILE A 21 5.90 2.61 -7.24
CA ILE A 21 6.53 2.80 -5.94
C ILE A 21 7.06 4.21 -5.81
N ARG A 22 7.75 4.72 -6.85
CA ARG A 22 8.27 6.07 -6.83
C ARG A 22 7.16 7.11 -6.69
N TYR A 23 6.11 6.95 -7.47
CA TYR A 23 4.97 7.87 -7.41
C TYR A 23 4.36 7.91 -6.00
N LEU A 24 4.09 6.74 -5.44
CA LEU A 24 3.41 6.67 -4.14
C LEU A 24 4.29 7.11 -2.98
N THR A 25 5.59 6.82 -3.02
CA THR A 25 6.50 7.21 -1.95
C THR A 25 6.81 8.71 -1.95
N HIS A 26 6.67 9.36 -3.10
CA HIS A 26 6.93 10.79 -3.25
C HIS A 26 5.70 11.68 -3.18
N MET A 27 4.53 11.09 -2.95
CA MET A 27 3.34 11.87 -2.71
C MET A 27 3.46 12.65 -1.41
N GLU A 28 2.74 13.77 -1.34
CA GLU A 28 2.67 14.53 -0.10
C GLU A 28 2.13 13.64 1.03
N ASN A 29 2.93 13.47 2.07
CA ASN A 29 2.60 12.56 3.16
C ASN A 29 3.34 12.99 4.43
N ASP A 30 2.58 13.51 5.40
CA ASP A 30 3.15 13.99 6.66
C ASP A 30 3.82 12.89 7.48
N CYS A 31 3.54 11.62 7.18
CA CYS A 31 4.12 10.50 7.91
C CYS A 31 5.54 10.17 7.46
N VAL A 32 5.98 10.70 6.32
CA VAL A 32 7.28 10.40 5.73
C VAL A 32 8.14 11.67 5.73
N GLN A 33 9.32 11.60 6.37
CA GLN A 33 10.24 12.74 6.45
C GLN A 33 11.18 12.83 5.26
N ASP A 34 11.54 11.68 4.68
CA ASP A 34 12.52 11.58 3.61
C ASP A 34 12.01 10.60 2.56
N ALA A 35 11.42 11.14 1.51
CA ALA A 35 10.78 10.32 0.47
C ALA A 35 11.79 9.43 -0.26
N ASP A 36 13.00 9.93 -0.52
CA ASP A 36 14.02 9.15 -1.22
C ASP A 36 14.50 7.97 -0.38
N LEU A 37 14.70 8.19 0.90
CA LEU A 37 15.11 7.11 1.81
C LEU A 37 14.02 6.06 1.94
N TYR A 38 12.76 6.50 2.03
CA TYR A 38 11.64 5.57 2.12
C TYR A 38 11.48 4.78 0.81
N GLU A 39 11.56 5.45 -0.32
CA GLU A 39 11.51 4.77 -1.62
C GLU A 39 12.58 3.68 -1.71
N GLN A 40 13.80 3.99 -1.29
CA GLN A 40 14.89 3.02 -1.32
C GLN A 40 14.57 1.81 -0.45
N ALA A 41 14.03 2.04 0.74
CA ALA A 41 13.66 0.95 1.65
C ALA A 41 12.56 0.07 1.05
N VAL A 42 11.54 0.67 0.44
CA VAL A 42 10.46 -0.07 -0.20
C VAL A 42 11.00 -0.88 -1.38
N SER A 43 11.84 -0.26 -2.20
CA SER A 43 12.40 -0.91 -3.39
C SER A 43 13.31 -2.09 -3.01
N ASP A 44 14.11 -1.93 -1.95
CA ASP A 44 14.97 -3.00 -1.45
C ASP A 44 14.14 -4.18 -0.94
N ARG A 45 13.06 -3.89 -0.22
CA ARG A 45 12.15 -4.93 0.28
C ARG A 45 11.48 -5.66 -0.89
N GLU A 46 11.02 -4.91 -1.88
CA GLU A 46 10.35 -5.48 -3.06
C GLU A 46 11.31 -6.35 -3.88
N ALA A 47 12.56 -5.94 -3.98
CA ALA A 47 13.58 -6.69 -4.71
C ALA A 47 13.90 -8.04 -4.05
N SER A 48 13.75 -8.13 -2.73
CA SER A 48 13.96 -9.39 -2.00
C SER A 48 12.87 -10.40 -2.30
N PHE A 49 11.64 -9.94 -2.40
CA PHE A 49 10.48 -10.80 -2.61
C PHE A 49 9.30 -9.93 -3.04
N ALA A 50 8.74 -10.22 -4.20
CA ALA A 50 7.63 -9.43 -4.73
C ALA A 50 6.41 -9.49 -3.80
N THR A 51 5.77 -8.35 -3.60
CA THR A 51 4.64 -8.24 -2.67
C THR A 51 3.27 -8.35 -3.36
N TYR A 52 3.22 -9.01 -4.49
CA TYR A 52 1.95 -9.36 -5.11
C TYR A 52 1.25 -10.41 -4.22
N THR A 53 0.00 -10.16 -3.88
CA THR A 53 -0.71 -11.04 -2.94
C THR A 53 -1.80 -11.87 -3.61
N ILE A 54 -2.87 -11.23 -4.05
CA ILE A 54 -4.03 -11.95 -4.57
C ILE A 54 -4.76 -11.07 -5.60
N ASP A 55 -5.15 -11.67 -6.72
CA ASP A 55 -6.05 -11.09 -7.71
C ASP A 55 -5.90 -9.58 -7.95
N GLY A 56 -4.71 -9.17 -8.37
CA GLY A 56 -4.46 -7.80 -8.76
C GLY A 56 -4.09 -6.86 -7.62
N VAL A 57 -3.77 -7.39 -6.43
CA VAL A 57 -3.40 -6.57 -5.28
C VAL A 57 -1.93 -6.73 -4.95
N ALA A 58 -1.23 -5.61 -4.82
CA ALA A 58 0.16 -5.57 -4.36
C ALA A 58 0.26 -4.77 -3.07
N ILE A 59 1.20 -5.16 -2.20
CA ILE A 59 1.36 -4.52 -0.90
C ILE A 59 2.83 -4.16 -0.67
N PRO A 60 3.39 -3.20 -1.43
CA PRO A 60 4.74 -2.74 -1.16
C PRO A 60 4.80 -2.09 0.23
N HIS A 61 5.91 -2.31 0.94
CA HIS A 61 6.02 -1.82 2.31
C HIS A 61 7.46 -1.76 2.77
N ALA A 62 7.70 -0.97 3.81
CA ALA A 62 9.00 -0.94 4.46
C ALA A 62 8.89 -0.41 5.88
N ARG A 63 9.82 -0.86 6.71
CA ARG A 63 10.16 -0.25 7.99
C ARG A 63 11.35 0.66 7.72
N SER A 64 11.24 1.92 8.14
CA SER A 64 12.28 2.89 7.81
C SER A 64 12.32 4.03 8.81
N ASN A 65 13.52 4.52 9.08
CA ASN A 65 13.70 5.75 9.87
C ASN A 65 13.10 6.97 9.17
N ALA A 66 12.83 6.88 7.88
CA ALA A 66 12.17 7.95 7.13
C ALA A 66 10.70 8.08 7.47
N VAL A 67 10.11 7.08 8.14
CA VAL A 67 8.70 7.10 8.52
C VAL A 67 8.57 7.47 9.99
N GLU A 68 7.84 8.55 10.26
CA GLU A 68 7.59 9.01 11.64
C GLU A 68 6.39 8.31 12.26
N THR A 69 5.32 8.15 11.47
CA THR A 69 4.05 7.64 11.94
C THR A 69 3.59 6.53 11.01
N PRO A 70 3.10 5.41 11.53
CA PRO A 70 2.59 4.33 10.67
C PRO A 70 1.45 4.81 9.79
N PHE A 71 1.45 4.36 8.55
CA PHE A 71 0.40 4.74 7.61
C PHE A 71 0.18 3.66 6.55
N VAL A 72 -0.98 3.74 5.89
CA VAL A 72 -1.26 2.98 4.69
C VAL A 72 -1.78 3.95 3.64
N SER A 73 -1.17 3.92 2.46
CA SER A 73 -1.67 4.63 1.29
C SER A 73 -2.31 3.61 0.35
N PHE A 74 -3.29 4.04 -0.41
CA PHE A 74 -3.97 3.18 -1.38
C PHE A 74 -3.99 3.87 -2.74
N ALA A 75 -3.71 3.10 -3.79
CA ALA A 75 -3.84 3.58 -5.16
C ALA A 75 -4.59 2.56 -6.01
N ARG A 76 -5.57 3.04 -6.75
CA ARG A 76 -6.17 2.24 -7.81
C ARG A 76 -5.53 2.69 -9.12
N LEU A 77 -4.88 1.75 -9.81
CA LEU A 77 -4.11 2.05 -11.01
C LEU A 77 -5.04 2.22 -12.21
N LYS A 78 -4.65 3.05 -13.15
CA LYS A 78 -5.39 3.27 -14.38
C LYS A 78 -5.35 2.01 -15.27
N ALA A 79 -4.21 1.34 -15.29
CA ALA A 79 -4.01 0.11 -16.06
C ALA A 79 -3.23 -0.88 -15.21
N PRO A 80 -3.40 -2.19 -15.43
CA PRO A 80 -2.64 -3.19 -14.69
C PRO A 80 -1.13 -3.02 -14.91
N VAL A 81 -0.36 -3.26 -13.85
CA VAL A 81 1.10 -3.13 -13.87
C VAL A 81 1.71 -4.47 -13.48
N PRO A 82 2.64 -5.03 -14.28
CA PRO A 82 3.32 -6.27 -13.90
C PRO A 82 3.99 -6.11 -12.55
N TRP A 83 3.70 -7.02 -11.63
CA TRP A 83 4.18 -6.89 -10.25
C TRP A 83 4.85 -8.15 -9.74
N GLY A 84 4.19 -9.29 -9.84
CA GLY A 84 4.71 -10.53 -9.35
C GLY A 84 5.73 -11.15 -10.29
N THR A 85 6.26 -12.31 -9.90
CA THR A 85 7.28 -13.01 -10.68
C THR A 85 6.69 -13.87 -11.79
N GLU A 86 5.41 -14.20 -11.70
CA GLU A 86 4.76 -15.07 -12.68
C GLU A 86 3.92 -14.27 -13.66
N PRO A 87 3.74 -14.76 -14.91
CA PRO A 87 2.86 -14.11 -15.88
C PRO A 87 1.43 -13.99 -15.32
N GLY A 88 0.81 -12.84 -15.54
CA GLY A 88 -0.57 -12.61 -15.08
C GLY A 88 -0.65 -12.06 -13.67
N GLU A 89 0.46 -11.93 -12.97
CA GLU A 89 0.47 -11.29 -11.66
C GLU A 89 0.61 -9.78 -11.80
N ASP A 90 -0.43 -9.17 -12.35
CA ASP A 90 -0.48 -7.74 -12.59
C ASP A 90 -1.29 -7.04 -11.50
N ALA A 91 -0.75 -5.94 -10.97
CA ALA A 91 -1.42 -5.19 -9.92
C ALA A 91 -2.38 -4.17 -10.52
N ARG A 92 -3.57 -4.09 -9.95
CA ARG A 92 -4.56 -3.06 -10.26
C ARG A 92 -4.80 -2.15 -9.05
N MET A 93 -4.55 -2.67 -7.85
CA MET A 93 -4.68 -1.93 -6.60
C MET A 93 -3.41 -2.13 -5.78
N VAL A 94 -2.93 -1.05 -5.19
CA VAL A 94 -1.67 -1.08 -4.45
C VAL A 94 -1.87 -0.45 -3.07
N PHE A 95 -1.47 -1.19 -2.03
CA PHE A 95 -1.41 -0.69 -0.66
C PHE A 95 0.05 -0.45 -0.31
N LEU A 96 0.41 0.79 -0.06
CA LEU A 96 1.76 1.13 0.38
C LEU A 96 1.75 1.30 1.89
N ILE A 97 2.58 0.54 2.59
CA ILE A 97 2.64 0.57 4.05
C ILE A 97 3.98 1.10 4.50
N GLY A 98 3.97 2.07 5.41
CA GLY A 98 5.16 2.55 6.06
C GLY A 98 5.03 2.45 7.57
N VAL A 99 6.08 1.94 8.22
CA VAL A 99 6.16 1.92 9.69
C VAL A 99 7.53 2.41 10.12
N PRO A 100 7.61 3.11 11.27
CA PRO A 100 8.91 3.54 11.79
C PRO A 100 9.77 2.33 12.12
N GLU A 101 11.08 2.50 12.01
CA GLU A 101 12.00 1.53 12.56
C GLU A 101 11.88 1.60 14.08
N ALA A 102 11.70 0.43 14.72
CA ALA A 102 11.43 0.40 16.13
C ALA A 102 12.68 0.76 16.93
N ALA A 103 12.76 2.01 17.34
CA ALA A 103 13.73 2.43 18.33
C ALA A 103 13.03 2.40 19.69
N GLY A 104 13.45 1.53 20.58
CA GLY A 104 12.97 1.58 21.94
C GLY A 104 11.76 0.75 22.30
N GLY A 105 11.45 -0.26 21.51
CA GLY A 105 10.64 -1.36 22.01
C GLY A 105 9.14 -1.18 22.03
N THR A 106 8.60 -0.22 21.31
CA THR A 106 7.17 -0.20 21.04
C THR A 106 6.91 -1.13 19.87
N ASP A 107 5.74 -1.58 19.69
CA ASP A 107 5.27 -2.61 18.77
C ASP A 107 6.15 -2.88 17.53
N THR A 108 7.09 -3.82 17.68
CA THR A 108 7.98 -4.22 16.59
C THR A 108 7.25 -5.02 15.51
N ASN A 109 6.00 -5.44 15.78
CA ASN A 109 5.22 -6.28 14.89
C ASN A 109 4.05 -5.52 14.24
N LEU A 110 4.04 -4.19 14.33
CA LEU A 110 2.93 -3.41 13.79
C LEU A 110 2.71 -3.66 12.30
N HIS A 111 3.80 -3.76 11.52
CA HIS A 111 3.67 -4.03 10.09
C HIS A 111 2.98 -5.38 9.83
N LEU A 112 3.24 -6.39 10.67
CA LEU A 112 2.59 -7.69 10.54
C LEU A 112 1.10 -7.62 10.87
N LYS A 113 0.73 -6.81 11.86
CA LYS A 113 -0.68 -6.58 12.20
C LYS A 113 -1.42 -5.90 11.06
N ILE A 114 -0.80 -4.92 10.43
CA ILE A 114 -1.38 -4.24 9.28
C ILE A 114 -1.56 -5.22 8.12
N LEU A 115 -0.53 -6.02 7.81
CA LEU A 115 -0.61 -7.01 6.75
C LEU A 115 -1.71 -8.04 7.02
N ALA A 116 -1.85 -8.48 8.27
CA ALA A 116 -2.90 -9.43 8.64
C ALA A 116 -4.29 -8.82 8.48
N ALA A 117 -4.47 -7.56 8.88
CA ALA A 117 -5.75 -6.88 8.74
C ALA A 117 -6.13 -6.72 7.26
N LEU A 118 -5.17 -6.34 6.42
CA LEU A 118 -5.38 -6.24 4.98
C LEU A 118 -5.76 -7.59 4.39
N SER A 119 -5.00 -8.63 4.72
CA SER A 119 -5.23 -9.97 4.18
C SER A 119 -6.60 -10.51 4.55
N LYS A 120 -7.04 -10.26 5.78
CA LYS A 120 -8.33 -10.72 6.27
C LYS A 120 -9.49 -10.19 5.43
N LYS A 121 -9.39 -8.95 4.97
CA LYS A 121 -10.41 -8.34 4.10
C LYS A 121 -10.19 -8.68 2.63
N LEU A 122 -8.96 -8.61 2.17
CA LEU A 122 -8.65 -8.74 0.74
C LEU A 122 -8.80 -10.17 0.21
N VAL A 123 -8.87 -11.17 1.08
CA VAL A 123 -9.14 -12.54 0.66
C VAL A 123 -10.55 -12.67 0.07
N HIS A 124 -11.46 -11.77 0.44
CA HIS A 124 -12.83 -11.81 -0.05
C HIS A 124 -12.97 -11.06 -1.38
N ALA A 125 -13.38 -11.78 -2.42
CA ALA A 125 -13.59 -11.20 -3.75
C ALA A 125 -14.57 -10.02 -3.73
N SER A 126 -15.61 -10.12 -2.90
CA SER A 126 -16.62 -9.06 -2.80
C SER A 126 -16.01 -7.75 -2.27
N PHE A 127 -15.07 -7.85 -1.34
CA PHE A 127 -14.41 -6.65 -0.81
C PHE A 127 -13.51 -6.01 -1.88
N ARG A 128 -12.73 -6.82 -2.59
CA ARG A 128 -11.89 -6.32 -3.69
C ARG A 128 -12.74 -5.65 -4.78
N GLN A 129 -13.89 -6.25 -5.09
CA GLN A 129 -14.79 -5.71 -6.10
C GLN A 129 -15.32 -4.34 -5.70
N ARG A 130 -15.68 -4.16 -4.43
CA ARG A 130 -16.13 -2.85 -3.93
C ARG A 130 -15.06 -1.79 -4.12
N LEU A 131 -13.81 -2.13 -3.88
CA LEU A 131 -12.70 -1.20 -4.10
C LEU A 131 -12.51 -0.88 -5.59
N GLU A 132 -12.70 -1.86 -6.46
CA GLU A 132 -12.55 -1.64 -7.90
C GLU A 132 -13.70 -0.82 -8.48
N GLU A 133 -14.89 -0.91 -7.92
CA GLU A 133 -16.08 -0.22 -8.44
C GLU A 133 -16.31 1.15 -7.83
N ALA A 134 -15.62 1.50 -6.77
CA ALA A 134 -15.77 2.80 -6.12
C ALA A 134 -15.48 3.94 -7.10
N VAL A 135 -16.28 5.00 -7.03
CA VAL A 135 -16.20 6.11 -8.00
C VAL A 135 -15.49 7.34 -7.46
N SER A 136 -15.12 7.35 -6.19
CA SER A 136 -14.46 8.51 -5.58
C SER A 136 -13.49 8.08 -4.47
N THR A 137 -12.57 8.97 -4.14
CA THR A 137 -11.65 8.74 -3.02
C THR A 137 -12.39 8.69 -1.69
N LYS A 138 -13.48 9.44 -1.56
CA LYS A 138 -14.30 9.42 -0.36
C LYS A 138 -14.95 8.04 -0.17
N GLU A 139 -15.48 7.47 -1.23
CA GLU A 139 -16.08 6.13 -1.19
C GLU A 139 -15.03 5.09 -0.84
N LEU A 140 -13.85 5.16 -1.45
CA LEU A 140 -12.74 4.27 -1.13
C LEU A 140 -12.36 4.39 0.33
N TYR A 141 -12.28 5.61 0.84
CA TYR A 141 -11.93 5.83 2.25
C TYR A 141 -12.93 5.14 3.18
N GLN A 142 -14.22 5.25 2.88
CA GLN A 142 -15.26 4.60 3.68
C GLN A 142 -15.12 3.09 3.67
N ILE A 143 -14.82 2.50 2.52
CA ILE A 143 -14.61 1.04 2.41
C ILE A 143 -13.36 0.63 3.19
N LEU A 144 -12.28 1.39 3.05
CA LEU A 144 -11.00 1.07 3.68
C LEU A 144 -11.05 1.19 5.21
N GLN A 145 -11.99 1.97 5.76
CA GLN A 145 -12.20 2.03 7.20
C GLN A 145 -12.56 0.67 7.78
N GLU A 146 -13.14 -0.22 6.98
CA GLU A 146 -13.44 -1.57 7.44
C GLU A 146 -12.17 -2.36 7.76
N ILE A 147 -11.07 -2.08 7.07
CA ILE A 147 -9.77 -2.68 7.39
C ILE A 147 -9.26 -2.10 8.71
N GLU A 148 -9.40 -0.79 8.90
CA GLU A 148 -8.93 -0.14 10.11
C GLU A 148 -9.62 -0.66 11.36
N GLU A 149 -10.90 -1.05 11.24
CA GLU A 149 -11.62 -1.66 12.36
C GLU A 149 -10.96 -2.95 12.84
N GLU A 150 -10.30 -3.68 11.94
CA GLU A 150 -9.59 -4.91 12.31
C GLU A 150 -8.34 -4.65 13.14
N LEU A 151 -7.86 -3.40 13.16
CA LEU A 151 -6.67 -3.02 13.90
C LEU A 151 -6.97 -2.56 15.34
N LYS A 152 -8.24 -2.43 15.69
CA LYS A 152 -8.66 -2.00 17.03
C LYS A 152 -8.77 -3.14 18.02
#